data_5d44c7561b25ef906e62183e406f487d
#
_entry.id   5d44c7561b25ef906e62183e406f487d
#
_cell.length_a   1.000
_cell.length_b   1.000
_cell.length_c   1.000
_cell.angle_alpha   90.00
_cell.angle_beta   90.00
_cell.angle_gamma   90.00
#
_symmetry.space_group_name_H-M   'P 1'
#
loop_
_entity.id
_entity.type
_entity.pdbx_description
1 polymer ?
#
loop_
_entity_poly.entity_id
_entity_poly.type
_entity_poly.pdbx_seq_one_letter_code
_entity_poly.pdbx_strand_id
1 'polypeptide(L)'
;MKKYETVIFDLDGTLLYTLEDLTKATNYALRRMNMPERTLDDVRRFVGNGVARLIELAVPEGTAPEVFEQTLAIFREYYDIHCNDNTKAYDGVIDLLRELKADGYALAIVSNKPDSAVKELAEIYFEGIVKVAIGESAG
;
A
#
# COMPACT_ATOMS: atom_id res chain seq x y z
N MET A 1 -32.46 5.83 16.34
CA MET A 1 -31.57 6.69 15.56
C MET A 1 -30.16 6.16 15.58
N LYS A 2 -29.59 5.97 14.44
CA LYS A 2 -28.26 5.43 14.34
C LYS A 2 -27.22 6.50 14.70
N LYS A 3 -26.32 6.16 15.60
CA LYS A 3 -25.21 7.04 15.93
C LYS A 3 -24.17 6.95 14.83
N TYR A 4 -23.45 8.03 14.61
CA TYR A 4 -22.34 8.02 13.68
C TYR A 4 -21.20 7.20 14.26
N GLU A 5 -20.86 6.14 13.55
CA GLU A 5 -19.70 5.33 13.88
C GLU A 5 -18.73 5.37 12.71
N THR A 6 -17.47 5.34 13.04
CA THR A 6 -16.42 5.28 12.02
C THR A 6 -15.93 3.86 11.89
N VAL A 7 -15.94 3.34 10.66
CA VAL A 7 -15.34 2.05 10.37
C VAL A 7 -13.99 2.31 9.71
N ILE A 8 -12.94 1.73 10.25
CA ILE A 8 -11.58 1.93 9.78
C ILE A 8 -11.11 0.67 9.06
N PHE A 9 -10.60 0.83 7.85
CA PHE A 9 -10.12 -0.27 7.03
C PHE A 9 -8.63 -0.12 6.77
N ASP A 10 -7.94 -1.25 6.68
CA ASP A 10 -6.63 -1.31 6.07
C ASP A 10 -6.82 -1.33 4.54
N LEU A 11 -5.79 -0.99 3.80
CA LEU A 11 -5.88 -0.88 2.35
C LEU A 11 -5.35 -2.13 1.65
N ASP A 12 -4.07 -2.42 1.84
CA ASP A 12 -3.40 -3.53 1.15
C ASP A 12 -3.91 -4.88 1.61
N GLY A 13 -4.37 -5.70 0.67
CA GLY A 13 -4.86 -7.04 0.98
C GLY A 13 -6.24 -7.07 1.62
N THR A 14 -6.85 -5.91 1.89
CA THR A 14 -8.18 -5.79 2.47
C THR A 14 -9.16 -5.15 1.49
N LEU A 15 -8.89 -3.94 1.08
CA LEU A 15 -9.73 -3.22 0.12
C LEU A 15 -9.22 -3.35 -1.30
N LEU A 16 -7.90 -3.31 -1.48
CA LEU A 16 -7.27 -3.36 -2.79
C LEU A 16 -6.25 -4.49 -2.89
N TYR A 17 -6.22 -5.11 -4.04
CA TYR A 17 -5.17 -6.05 -4.40
C TYR A 17 -3.99 -5.22 -4.95
N THR A 18 -2.98 -5.03 -4.15
CA THR A 18 -1.82 -4.18 -4.45
C THR A 18 -0.52 -4.94 -4.59
N LEU A 19 -0.56 -6.25 -4.36
CA LEU A 19 0.64 -7.08 -4.25
C LEU A 19 1.50 -7.08 -5.52
N GLU A 20 0.85 -7.09 -6.69
CA GLU A 20 1.56 -7.13 -7.96
C GLU A 20 2.41 -5.87 -8.16
N ASP A 21 1.84 -4.69 -7.89
CA ASP A 21 2.57 -3.44 -8.04
C ASP A 21 3.64 -3.28 -6.97
N LEU A 22 3.41 -3.77 -5.75
CA LEU A 22 4.43 -3.79 -4.71
C LEU A 22 5.59 -4.69 -5.10
N THR A 23 5.30 -5.84 -5.69
CA THR A 23 6.33 -6.78 -6.14
C THR A 23 7.16 -6.16 -7.26
N LYS A 24 6.52 -5.53 -8.22
CA LYS A 24 7.22 -4.88 -9.33
C LYS A 24 8.12 -3.75 -8.85
N ALA A 25 7.64 -2.94 -7.93
CA ALA A 25 8.43 -1.84 -7.37
C ALA A 25 9.62 -2.36 -6.57
N THR A 26 9.40 -3.40 -5.76
CA THR A 26 10.47 -4.04 -4.99
C THR A 26 11.56 -4.56 -5.94
N ASN A 27 11.17 -5.29 -6.96
CA ASN A 27 12.12 -5.87 -7.90
C ASN A 27 12.82 -4.83 -8.75
N TYR A 28 12.13 -3.75 -9.09
CA TYR A 28 12.77 -2.62 -9.78
C TYR A 28 13.92 -2.07 -8.92
N ALA A 29 13.67 -1.83 -7.64
CA ALA A 29 14.70 -1.32 -6.74
C ALA A 29 15.85 -2.30 -6.57
N LEU A 30 15.55 -3.59 -6.42
CA LEU A 30 16.57 -4.63 -6.28
C LEU A 30 17.45 -4.71 -7.53
N ARG A 31 16.85 -4.69 -8.72
CA ARG A 31 17.61 -4.71 -9.97
C ARG A 31 18.53 -3.50 -10.10
N ARG A 32 18.03 -2.33 -9.73
CA ARG A 32 18.85 -1.10 -9.79
C ARG A 32 20.06 -1.17 -8.87
N MET A 33 19.99 -1.95 -7.82
CA MET A 33 21.08 -2.12 -6.85
C MET A 33 21.86 -3.43 -7.06
N ASN A 34 21.61 -4.12 -8.18
CA ASN A 34 22.24 -5.39 -8.51
C ASN A 34 22.03 -6.48 -7.46
N MET A 35 20.83 -6.52 -6.89
CA MET A 35 20.44 -7.51 -5.91
C MET A 35 19.48 -8.53 -6.54
N PRO A 36 19.43 -9.78 -6.00
CA PRO A 36 18.49 -10.78 -6.49
C PRO A 36 17.03 -10.32 -6.33
N GLU A 37 16.19 -10.63 -7.31
CA GLU A 37 14.76 -10.30 -7.24
C GLU A 37 14.04 -11.23 -6.27
N ARG A 38 12.88 -10.79 -5.82
CA ARG A 38 12.00 -11.56 -4.94
C ARG A 38 10.75 -12.00 -5.69
N THR A 39 10.17 -13.11 -5.27
CA THR A 39 8.93 -13.61 -5.88
C THR A 39 7.72 -12.88 -5.28
N LEU A 40 6.58 -13.03 -5.96
CA LEU A 40 5.31 -12.51 -5.45
C LEU A 40 5.01 -13.07 -4.04
N ASP A 41 5.25 -14.36 -3.84
CA ASP A 41 5.04 -14.99 -2.52
C ASP A 41 5.95 -14.42 -1.45
N ASP A 42 7.21 -14.13 -1.81
CA ASP A 42 8.14 -13.50 -0.87
C ASP A 42 7.60 -12.14 -0.44
N VAL A 43 7.20 -11.31 -1.41
CA VAL A 43 6.68 -9.97 -1.12
C VAL A 43 5.40 -10.05 -0.30
N ARG A 44 4.54 -11.03 -0.59
CA ARG A 44 3.33 -11.26 0.20
C ARG A 44 3.65 -11.45 1.68
N ARG A 45 4.72 -12.18 1.99
CA ARG A 45 5.15 -12.40 3.37
C ARG A 45 5.77 -11.16 4.01
N PHE A 46 6.34 -10.27 3.19
CA PHE A 46 7.08 -9.10 3.68
C PHE A 46 6.20 -7.88 3.92
N VAL A 47 5.01 -7.83 3.31
CA VAL A 47 4.12 -6.66 3.41
C VAL A 47 3.34 -6.65 4.72
N GLY A 48 2.83 -5.47 5.08
CA GLY A 48 1.95 -5.30 6.23
C GLY A 48 2.52 -4.42 7.34
N ASN A 49 3.84 -4.16 7.34
CA ASN A 49 4.51 -3.38 8.38
C ASN A 49 5.24 -2.17 7.81
N GLY A 50 4.74 -1.65 6.69
CA GLY A 50 5.32 -0.48 6.03
C GLY A 50 6.38 -0.82 5.00
N VAL A 51 6.68 0.14 4.14
CA VAL A 51 7.61 -0.10 3.02
C VAL A 51 9.06 -0.22 3.45
N ALA A 52 9.45 0.45 4.54
CA ALA A 52 10.82 0.29 5.06
C ALA A 52 11.07 -1.15 5.50
N ARG A 53 10.09 -1.76 6.18
CA ARG A 53 10.22 -3.15 6.60
C ARG A 53 10.19 -4.10 5.41
N LEU A 54 9.37 -3.82 4.41
CA LEU A 54 9.34 -4.59 3.17
C LEU A 54 10.72 -4.64 2.53
N ILE A 55 11.36 -3.50 2.35
CA ILE A 55 12.67 -3.44 1.72
C ILE A 55 13.75 -4.07 2.61
N GLU A 56 13.66 -3.88 3.93
CA GLU A 56 14.59 -4.52 4.87
C GLU A 56 14.58 -6.04 4.72
N LEU A 57 13.40 -6.63 4.55
CA LEU A 57 13.26 -8.07 4.35
C LEU A 57 13.63 -8.51 2.93
N ALA A 58 13.47 -7.63 1.95
CA ALA A 58 13.73 -7.95 0.55
C ALA A 58 15.21 -7.94 0.18
N VAL A 59 15.99 -7.04 0.78
CA VAL A 59 17.42 -6.96 0.48
C VAL A 59 18.18 -8.14 1.10
N PRO A 60 19.35 -8.51 0.52
CA PRO A 60 20.16 -9.60 1.10
C PRO A 60 20.55 -9.31 2.54
N GLU A 61 20.67 -10.37 3.33
CA GLU A 61 21.15 -10.27 4.69
C GLU A 61 22.56 -9.66 4.70
N GLY A 62 22.79 -8.75 5.63
CA GLY A 62 24.08 -8.08 5.72
C GLY A 62 24.23 -6.84 4.84
N THR A 63 23.16 -6.41 4.19
CA THR A 63 23.19 -5.20 3.37
C THR A 63 23.52 -3.99 4.26
N ALA A 64 24.48 -3.17 3.80
CA ALA A 64 24.90 -1.97 4.54
C ALA A 64 23.74 -0.96 4.64
N PRO A 65 23.66 -0.19 5.75
CA PRO A 65 22.58 0.78 5.93
C PRO A 65 22.45 1.79 4.80
N GLU A 66 23.55 2.28 4.25
CA GLU A 66 23.50 3.23 3.13
C GLU A 66 22.91 2.61 1.87
N VAL A 67 23.21 1.34 1.63
CA VAL A 67 22.69 0.61 0.48
C VAL A 67 21.19 0.34 0.68
N PHE A 68 20.79 -0.03 1.88
CA PHE A 68 19.37 -0.18 2.22
C PHE A 68 18.62 1.12 1.98
N GLU A 69 19.14 2.24 2.44
CA GLU A 69 18.46 3.53 2.28
C GLU A 69 18.32 3.92 0.81
N GLN A 70 19.35 3.64 -0.01
CA GLN A 70 19.27 3.89 -1.44
C GLN A 70 18.22 3.01 -2.10
N THR A 71 18.15 1.74 -1.72
CA THR A 71 17.17 0.79 -2.26
C THR A 71 15.76 1.25 -1.91
N LEU A 72 15.55 1.66 -0.67
CA LEU A 72 14.25 2.17 -0.22
C LEU A 72 13.85 3.42 -0.98
N ALA A 73 14.79 4.34 -1.21
CA ALA A 73 14.50 5.56 -1.96
C ALA A 73 14.10 5.25 -3.41
N ILE A 74 14.76 4.31 -4.04
CA ILE A 74 14.43 3.89 -5.41
C ILE A 74 13.02 3.26 -5.44
N PHE A 75 12.73 2.41 -4.45
CA PHE A 75 11.39 1.83 -4.32
C PHE A 75 10.32 2.91 -4.21
N ARG A 76 10.50 3.86 -3.31
CA ARG A 76 9.51 4.91 -3.05
C ARG A 76 9.25 5.75 -4.29
N GLU A 77 10.31 6.14 -4.99
CA GLU A 77 10.21 6.93 -6.21
C GLU A 77 9.44 6.19 -7.29
N TYR A 78 9.78 4.93 -7.53
CA TYR A 78 9.10 4.12 -8.52
C TYR A 78 7.63 3.86 -8.14
N TYR A 79 7.40 3.46 -6.90
CA TYR A 79 6.05 3.11 -6.46
C TYR A 79 5.12 4.32 -6.44
N ASP A 80 5.65 5.51 -6.15
CA ASP A 80 4.85 6.74 -6.17
C ASP A 80 4.23 6.97 -7.55
N ILE A 81 4.93 6.58 -8.62
CA ILE A 81 4.47 6.73 -9.99
C ILE A 81 3.60 5.54 -10.43
N HIS A 82 3.96 4.32 -10.01
CA HIS A 82 3.41 3.07 -10.55
C HIS A 82 2.50 2.32 -9.59
N CYS A 83 2.03 2.94 -8.52
CA CYS A 83 1.26 2.24 -7.48
C CYS A 83 -0.09 1.70 -7.97
N ASN A 84 -0.55 2.11 -9.14
CA ASN A 84 -1.84 1.68 -9.68
C ASN A 84 -1.73 1.07 -11.08
N ASP A 85 -0.58 0.56 -11.47
CA ASP A 85 -0.43 -0.06 -12.79
C ASP A 85 -1.23 -1.36 -12.91
N ASN A 86 -1.25 -2.16 -11.84
CA ASN A 86 -1.93 -3.46 -11.80
C ASN A 86 -2.81 -3.63 -10.57
N THR A 87 -3.03 -2.57 -9.81
CA THR A 87 -3.84 -2.58 -8.59
C THR A 87 -5.32 -2.56 -8.95
N LYS A 88 -6.13 -3.22 -8.14
CA LYS A 88 -7.58 -3.23 -8.32
C LYS A 88 -8.28 -3.50 -7.00
N ALA A 89 -9.53 -3.07 -6.89
CA ALA A 89 -10.36 -3.37 -5.73
C ALA A 89 -10.79 -4.84 -5.81
N TYR A 90 -10.86 -5.48 -4.64
CA TYR A 90 -11.45 -6.83 -4.58
C TYR A 90 -12.94 -6.77 -4.92
N ASP A 91 -13.45 -7.86 -5.49
CA ASP A 91 -14.86 -7.94 -5.87
C ASP A 91 -15.76 -7.69 -4.67
N GLY A 92 -16.77 -6.85 -4.86
CA GLY A 92 -17.75 -6.54 -3.82
C GLY A 92 -17.31 -5.48 -2.81
N VAL A 93 -16.05 -5.06 -2.81
CA VAL A 93 -15.55 -4.08 -1.84
C VAL A 93 -16.23 -2.73 -2.00
N ILE A 94 -16.27 -2.21 -3.21
CA ILE A 94 -16.85 -0.88 -3.44
C ILE A 94 -18.34 -0.88 -3.08
N ASP A 95 -19.06 -1.93 -3.45
CA ASP A 95 -20.47 -2.07 -3.12
C ASP A 95 -20.69 -2.13 -1.61
N LEU A 96 -19.86 -2.88 -0.90
CA LEU A 96 -19.92 -2.97 0.56
C LEU A 96 -19.71 -1.59 1.20
N LEU A 97 -18.69 -0.86 0.74
CA LEU A 97 -18.39 0.46 1.28
C LEU A 97 -19.55 1.44 1.05
N ARG A 98 -20.16 1.38 -0.13
CA ARG A 98 -21.31 2.22 -0.43
C ARG A 98 -22.51 1.89 0.46
N GLU A 99 -22.75 0.61 0.72
CA GLU A 99 -23.79 0.17 1.65
C GLU A 99 -23.56 0.71 3.06
N LEU A 100 -22.33 0.58 3.56
CA LEU A 100 -22.00 1.08 4.88
C LEU A 100 -22.19 2.59 4.97
N LYS A 101 -21.79 3.31 3.96
CA LYS A 101 -22.00 4.76 3.92
C LYS A 101 -23.47 5.11 3.90
N ALA A 102 -24.28 4.40 3.10
CA ALA A 102 -25.72 4.61 3.03
C ALA A 102 -26.39 4.33 4.38
N ASP A 103 -25.83 3.40 5.16
CA ASP A 103 -26.33 3.08 6.50
C ASP A 103 -25.87 4.09 7.58
N GLY A 104 -25.15 5.13 7.20
CA GLY A 104 -24.78 6.20 8.11
C GLY A 104 -23.39 6.07 8.74
N TYR A 105 -22.57 5.11 8.31
CA TYR A 105 -21.21 4.98 8.80
C TYR A 105 -20.28 5.97 8.09
N ALA A 106 -19.36 6.54 8.85
CA ALA A 106 -18.23 7.24 8.26
C ALA A 106 -17.12 6.22 7.99
N LEU A 107 -16.51 6.27 6.82
CA LEU A 107 -15.49 5.30 6.44
C LEU A 107 -14.12 5.96 6.36
N ALA A 108 -13.13 5.28 6.90
CA ALA A 108 -11.74 5.76 6.91
C ALA A 108 -10.79 4.64 6.53
N ILE A 109 -9.67 5.01 5.92
CA ILE A 109 -8.58 4.08 5.61
C ILE A 109 -7.37 4.53 6.39
N VAL A 110 -6.75 3.59 7.10
CA VAL A 110 -5.47 3.81 7.78
C VAL A 110 -4.54 2.69 7.37
N SER A 111 -3.39 3.03 6.83
CA SER A 111 -2.48 2.07 6.23
C SER A 111 -1.04 2.39 6.59
N ASN A 112 -0.19 1.38 6.61
CA ASN A 112 1.26 1.54 6.75
C ASN A 112 1.95 1.85 5.42
N LYS A 113 1.18 1.94 4.34
CA LYS A 113 1.66 2.36 3.03
C LYS A 113 2.00 3.86 3.04
N PRO A 114 2.90 4.36 2.18
CA PRO A 114 3.17 5.80 2.12
C PRO A 114 1.90 6.61 1.91
N ASP A 115 1.79 7.71 2.63
CA ASP A 115 0.59 8.54 2.64
C ASP A 115 0.18 9.01 1.24
N SER A 116 1.14 9.40 0.41
CA SER A 116 0.87 9.82 -0.96
C SER A 116 0.18 8.73 -1.78
N ALA A 117 0.63 7.49 -1.64
CA ALA A 117 0.03 6.35 -2.35
C ALA A 117 -1.36 6.04 -1.81
N VAL A 118 -1.56 6.10 -0.48
CA VAL A 118 -2.87 5.87 0.12
C VAL A 118 -3.88 6.88 -0.40
N LYS A 119 -3.52 8.14 -0.42
CA LYS A 119 -4.41 9.21 -0.88
C LYS A 119 -4.73 9.09 -2.37
N GLU A 120 -3.73 8.78 -3.19
CA GLU A 120 -3.94 8.59 -4.62
C GLU A 120 -4.89 7.41 -4.89
N LEU A 121 -4.65 6.26 -4.25
CA LEU A 121 -5.48 5.08 -4.45
C LEU A 121 -6.90 5.30 -3.91
N ALA A 122 -7.04 5.97 -2.76
CA ALA A 122 -8.36 6.29 -2.22
C ALA A 122 -9.14 7.21 -3.16
N GLU A 123 -8.49 8.18 -3.76
CA GLU A 123 -9.12 9.07 -4.73
C GLU A 123 -9.58 8.31 -5.97
N ILE A 124 -8.76 7.39 -6.47
CA ILE A 124 -9.09 6.61 -7.66
C ILE A 124 -10.27 5.67 -7.41
N TYR A 125 -10.26 4.95 -6.29
CA TYR A 125 -11.22 3.87 -6.05
C TYR A 125 -12.37 4.24 -5.14
N PHE A 126 -12.20 5.18 -4.23
CA PHE A 126 -13.13 5.42 -3.14
C PHE A 126 -13.55 6.88 -3.01
N GLU A 127 -13.36 7.67 -4.05
CA GLU A 127 -13.79 9.08 -4.04
C GLU A 127 -15.27 9.18 -3.75
N GLY A 128 -15.62 10.06 -2.81
CA GLY A 128 -17.01 10.24 -2.41
C GLY A 128 -17.53 9.16 -1.49
N ILE A 129 -16.74 8.13 -1.17
CA ILE A 129 -17.15 7.03 -0.30
C ILE A 129 -16.39 7.07 1.01
N VAL A 130 -15.06 7.19 0.95
CA VAL A 130 -14.20 7.23 2.13
C VAL A 130 -13.92 8.67 2.49
N LYS A 131 -14.15 9.01 3.76
CA LYS A 131 -14.00 10.38 4.25
C LYS A 131 -12.54 10.75 4.52
N VAL A 132 -11.77 9.81 5.07
CA VAL A 132 -10.39 10.04 5.48
C VAL A 132 -9.54 8.87 5.02
N ALA A 133 -8.39 9.17 4.43
CA ALA A 133 -7.41 8.16 4.05
C ALA A 133 -6.03 8.65 4.49
N ILE A 134 -5.39 7.87 5.35
CA ILE A 134 -4.12 8.23 5.98
C ILE A 134 -3.13 7.09 5.79
N GLY A 135 -1.94 7.43 5.35
CA GLY A 135 -0.83 6.51 5.27
C GLY A 135 0.33 6.96 6.14
N GLU A 136 1.48 6.30 5.98
CA GLU A 136 2.69 6.63 6.72
C GLU A 136 3.31 7.90 6.15
N SER A 137 3.61 8.85 7.03
CA SER A 137 4.30 10.07 6.64
C SER A 137 5.78 9.79 6.46
N ALA A 138 6.33 10.28 5.35
CA ALA A 138 7.76 10.24 5.15
C ALA A 138 8.37 11.32 6.07
N GLY A 139 9.09 10.89 7.09
CA GLY A 139 9.55 11.83 8.01
C GLY A 139 10.77 11.64 8.66
#